data_9625155a45793485d05f05d8f4e5e4f1
#
_entry.id   9625155a45793485d05f05d8f4e5e4f1
#
_cell.length_a   1.000
_cell.length_b   1.000
_cell.length_c   1.000
_cell.angle_alpha   90.00
_cell.angle_beta   90.00
_cell.angle_gamma   90.00
#
_symmetry.space_group_name_H-M   'P 1'
#
loop_
_entity.id
_entity.type
_entity.pdbx_description
1 polymer ?
#
loop_
_entity_poly.entity_id
_entity_poly.type
_entity_poly.pdbx_seq_one_letter_code
_entity_poly.pdbx_strand_id
1 'polypeptide(L)'
;FAFEVGDLSAANEWIFKFRPEQLTQQGVVTAALAALSSLGAGIGVGLVFGSRSPQGLPLIRSVIAVGILDTTAMLLLAIIIVAITAAVDVEMTQGLALFVVAIPYAFVNLPTGELYGVLVMVSILLSSLAALIALVEPMVSILQRELYVPRPIAMGLVALGLWLSASLAITHQATRLTMDSWLVPVLVPVVLGVTALFAGWRVPRPILRTETFQEPFYVFYLWFFVLRWLTPVLCFTLSILAF
;
A
#
# COMPACT_ATOMS: atom_id res chain seq x y z
N PHE A 1 6.27 24.06 9.00
CA PHE A 1 7.62 24.04 8.43
C PHE A 1 7.57 23.96 6.90
N ALA A 2 7.12 22.85 6.29
CA ALA A 2 7.07 22.71 4.83
C ALA A 2 6.24 23.79 4.13
N PHE A 3 5.22 24.31 4.76
CA PHE A 3 4.39 25.42 4.27
C PHE A 3 5.04 26.81 4.41
N GLU A 4 6.10 26.94 5.21
CA GLU A 4 6.81 28.20 5.42
C GLU A 4 8.11 28.26 4.61
N VAL A 5 8.79 27.15 4.47
CA VAL A 5 10.15 27.08 3.88
C VAL A 5 10.15 26.39 2.51
N GLY A 6 9.15 25.56 2.23
CA GLY A 6 9.01 24.82 0.98
C GLY A 6 8.43 25.67 -0.16
N ASP A 7 8.72 25.28 -1.40
CA ASP A 7 8.10 25.87 -2.58
C ASP A 7 6.74 25.22 -2.88
N LEU A 8 5.69 25.82 -2.34
CA LEU A 8 4.31 25.38 -2.55
C LEU A 8 3.82 25.61 -3.98
N SER A 9 4.39 26.59 -4.69
CA SER A 9 4.01 26.88 -6.07
C SER A 9 4.45 25.74 -6.99
N ALA A 10 5.67 25.26 -6.81
CA ALA A 10 6.19 24.09 -7.50
C ALA A 10 5.38 22.82 -7.16
N ALA A 11 5.03 22.62 -5.89
CA ALA A 11 4.20 21.49 -5.47
C ALA A 11 2.81 21.51 -6.12
N ASN A 12 2.16 22.69 -6.15
CA ASN A 12 0.86 22.85 -6.79
C ASN A 12 0.92 22.61 -8.30
N GLU A 13 1.92 23.15 -8.98
CA GLU A 13 2.10 22.94 -10.41
C GLU A 13 2.40 21.47 -10.74
N TRP A 14 3.20 20.80 -9.92
CA TRP A 14 3.59 19.41 -10.17
C TRP A 14 2.44 18.43 -9.92
N ILE A 15 1.66 18.60 -8.85
CA ILE A 15 0.63 17.63 -8.42
C ILE A 15 -0.72 17.91 -9.09
N PHE A 16 -1.14 19.19 -9.17
CA PHE A 16 -2.50 19.53 -9.59
C PHE A 16 -2.62 20.03 -11.04
N LYS A 17 -1.51 20.32 -11.73
CA LYS A 17 -1.56 20.68 -13.13
C LYS A 17 -1.87 19.47 -13.99
N PHE A 18 -3.10 19.37 -14.44
CA PHE A 18 -3.54 18.29 -15.30
C PHE A 18 -2.82 18.36 -16.66
N ARG A 19 -2.08 17.30 -17.00
CA ARG A 19 -1.31 17.18 -18.26
C ARG A 19 -1.76 15.92 -19.00
N PRO A 20 -2.85 16.00 -19.80
CA PRO A 20 -3.40 14.82 -20.48
C PRO A 20 -2.40 14.13 -21.41
N GLU A 21 -1.45 14.89 -21.95
CA GLU A 21 -0.38 14.40 -22.84
C GLU A 21 0.57 13.42 -22.14
N GLN A 22 0.68 13.48 -20.80
CA GLN A 22 1.51 12.60 -19.99
C GLN A 22 0.75 11.37 -19.45
N LEU A 23 -0.56 11.30 -19.68
CA LEU A 23 -1.40 10.17 -19.29
C LEU A 23 -1.11 8.99 -20.24
N THR A 24 -0.11 8.18 -19.86
CA THR A 24 0.20 6.94 -20.57
C THR A 24 -0.56 5.76 -19.96
N GLN A 25 -0.84 4.73 -20.75
CA GLN A 25 -1.42 3.48 -20.25
C GLN A 25 -0.59 2.90 -19.09
N GLN A 26 0.72 2.92 -19.23
CA GLN A 26 1.63 2.44 -18.19
C GLN A 26 1.54 3.28 -16.91
N GLY A 27 1.39 4.60 -17.01
CA GLY A 27 1.17 5.48 -15.84
C GLY A 27 -0.09 5.13 -15.06
N VAL A 28 -1.19 4.84 -15.77
CA VAL A 28 -2.46 4.42 -15.14
C VAL A 28 -2.31 3.07 -14.44
N VAL A 29 -1.65 2.10 -15.08
CA VAL A 29 -1.38 0.78 -14.49
C VAL A 29 -0.52 0.91 -13.23
N THR A 30 0.56 1.69 -13.30
CA THR A 30 1.45 1.92 -12.15
C THR A 30 0.71 2.61 -11.00
N ALA A 31 -0.12 3.61 -11.28
CA ALA A 31 -0.94 4.27 -10.27
C ALA A 31 -1.95 3.31 -9.60
N ALA A 32 -2.60 2.45 -10.39
CA ALA A 32 -3.52 1.44 -9.86
C ALA A 32 -2.80 0.41 -8.97
N LEU A 33 -1.62 -0.06 -9.38
CA LEU A 33 -0.79 -0.97 -8.60
C LEU A 33 -0.29 -0.32 -7.30
N ALA A 34 0.11 0.96 -7.35
CA ALA A 34 0.50 1.72 -6.17
C ALA A 34 -0.66 1.84 -5.18
N ALA A 35 -1.89 2.13 -5.65
CA ALA A 35 -3.07 2.19 -4.81
C ALA A 35 -3.42 0.84 -4.15
N LEU A 36 -3.33 -0.28 -4.89
CA LEU A 36 -3.54 -1.61 -4.34
C LEU A 36 -2.50 -1.95 -3.27
N SER A 37 -1.25 -1.60 -3.51
CA SER A 37 -0.14 -1.85 -2.57
C SER A 37 -0.25 -1.00 -1.30
N SER A 38 -0.64 0.29 -1.42
CA SER A 38 -0.87 1.21 -0.30
C SER A 38 -1.93 0.68 0.66
N LEU A 39 -3.06 0.20 0.11
CA LEU A 39 -4.14 -0.38 0.90
C LEU A 39 -3.83 -1.79 1.44
N GLY A 40 -2.68 -2.37 1.13
CA GLY A 40 -2.34 -3.75 1.48
C GLY A 40 -3.27 -4.80 0.85
N ALA A 41 -3.94 -4.43 -0.26
CA ALA A 41 -4.86 -5.32 -0.96
C ALA A 41 -4.09 -6.47 -1.62
N GLY A 42 -4.60 -7.69 -1.48
CA GLY A 42 -3.96 -8.89 -2.04
C GLY A 42 -2.78 -9.45 -1.24
N ILE A 43 -2.35 -8.79 -0.15
CA ILE A 43 -1.21 -9.23 0.69
C ILE A 43 -1.67 -10.02 1.93
N GLY A 44 -2.98 -10.22 2.10
CA GLY A 44 -3.55 -10.97 3.23
C GLY A 44 -3.73 -10.17 4.53
N VAL A 45 -3.26 -8.93 4.59
CA VAL A 45 -3.42 -8.04 5.75
C VAL A 45 -4.89 -7.85 6.09
N GLY A 46 -5.72 -7.55 5.10
CA GLY A 46 -7.17 -7.38 5.28
C GLY A 46 -7.87 -8.63 5.81
N LEU A 47 -7.42 -9.84 5.44
CA LEU A 47 -7.98 -11.09 5.95
C LEU A 47 -7.71 -11.27 7.44
N VAL A 48 -6.48 -10.97 7.89
CA VAL A 48 -6.12 -11.09 9.30
C VAL A 48 -6.83 -10.04 10.16
N PHE A 49 -6.85 -8.79 9.72
CA PHE A 49 -7.60 -7.74 10.44
C PHE A 49 -9.10 -8.03 10.45
N GLY A 50 -9.68 -8.46 9.32
CA GLY A 50 -11.08 -8.85 9.24
C GLY A 50 -11.42 -10.01 10.17
N SER A 51 -10.56 -11.03 10.27
CA SER A 51 -10.79 -12.17 11.17
C SER A 51 -10.73 -11.83 12.66
N ARG A 52 -10.14 -10.70 13.02
CA ARG A 52 -10.02 -10.20 14.40
C ARG A 52 -10.96 -9.02 14.70
N SER A 53 -11.70 -8.56 13.70
CA SER A 53 -12.63 -7.46 13.88
C SER A 53 -13.79 -7.88 14.79
N PRO A 54 -14.24 -7.01 15.71
CA PRO A 54 -15.41 -7.26 16.52
C PRO A 54 -16.67 -7.37 15.65
N GLN A 55 -17.61 -8.21 16.10
CA GLN A 55 -18.88 -8.37 15.41
C GLN A 55 -19.67 -7.05 15.38
N GLY A 56 -20.30 -6.76 14.25
CA GLY A 56 -21.14 -5.56 14.10
C GLY A 56 -20.45 -4.30 13.63
N LEU A 57 -19.20 -4.39 13.16
CA LEU A 57 -18.56 -3.26 12.49
C LEU A 57 -19.20 -2.98 11.12
N PRO A 58 -19.43 -1.70 10.75
CA PRO A 58 -19.90 -1.32 9.43
C PRO A 58 -18.75 -1.45 8.40
N LEU A 59 -18.49 -2.69 7.94
CA LEU A 59 -17.32 -3.04 7.14
C LEU A 59 -17.16 -2.16 5.90
N ILE A 60 -18.22 -1.96 5.13
CA ILE A 60 -18.15 -1.19 3.86
C ILE A 60 -17.75 0.27 4.15
N ARG A 61 -18.38 0.90 5.14
CA ARG A 61 -18.07 2.28 5.53
C ARG A 61 -16.66 2.40 6.08
N SER A 62 -16.21 1.43 6.87
CA SER A 62 -14.84 1.41 7.41
C SER A 62 -13.80 1.31 6.31
N VAL A 63 -14.02 0.46 5.31
CA VAL A 63 -13.09 0.33 4.16
C VAL A 63 -13.06 1.61 3.32
N ILE A 64 -14.22 2.24 3.08
CA ILE A 64 -14.28 3.53 2.36
C ILE A 64 -13.54 4.62 3.16
N ALA A 65 -13.76 4.69 4.47
CA ALA A 65 -13.08 5.65 5.34
C ALA A 65 -11.55 5.46 5.31
N VAL A 66 -11.08 4.22 5.38
CA VAL A 66 -9.64 3.90 5.23
C VAL A 66 -9.11 4.37 3.89
N GLY A 67 -9.81 4.11 2.78
CA GLY A 67 -9.39 4.56 1.45
C GLY A 67 -9.31 6.08 1.32
N ILE A 68 -10.28 6.82 1.89
CA ILE A 68 -10.25 8.29 1.90
C ILE A 68 -9.08 8.81 2.74
N LEU A 69 -8.88 8.26 3.93
CA LEU A 69 -7.78 8.66 4.83
C LEU A 69 -6.42 8.35 4.20
N ASP A 70 -6.23 7.18 3.60
CA ASP A 70 -5.02 6.80 2.89
C ASP A 70 -4.70 7.77 1.75
N THR A 71 -5.68 8.03 0.87
CA THR A 71 -5.53 8.98 -0.23
C THR A 71 -5.19 10.38 0.24
N THR A 72 -5.87 10.86 1.30
CA THR A 72 -5.61 12.19 1.87
C THR A 72 -4.21 12.28 2.46
N ALA A 73 -3.78 11.26 3.21
CA ALA A 73 -2.43 11.21 3.78
C ALA A 73 -1.35 11.17 2.69
N MET A 74 -1.55 10.38 1.64
CA MET A 74 -0.62 10.30 0.50
C MET A 74 -0.51 11.62 -0.27
N LEU A 75 -1.63 12.32 -0.49
CA LEU A 75 -1.63 13.65 -1.11
C LEU A 75 -0.88 14.67 -0.26
N LEU A 76 -1.12 14.70 1.04
CA LEU A 76 -0.41 15.60 1.96
C LEU A 76 1.10 15.31 1.96
N LEU A 77 1.50 14.05 2.03
CA LEU A 77 2.90 13.64 1.94
C LEU A 77 3.53 14.05 0.60
N ALA A 78 2.84 13.87 -0.51
CA ALA A 78 3.32 14.26 -1.83
C ALA A 78 3.55 15.78 -1.89
N ILE A 79 2.60 16.60 -1.39
CA ILE A 79 2.75 18.06 -1.34
C ILE A 79 3.97 18.45 -0.51
N ILE A 80 4.15 17.87 0.67
CA ILE A 80 5.26 18.15 1.56
C ILE A 80 6.60 17.78 0.92
N ILE A 81 6.71 16.59 0.35
CA ILE A 81 7.94 16.10 -0.26
C ILE A 81 8.33 16.98 -1.46
N VAL A 82 7.37 17.25 -2.37
CA VAL A 82 7.63 18.08 -3.55
C VAL A 82 8.03 19.50 -3.14
N ALA A 83 7.30 20.11 -2.18
CA ALA A 83 7.61 21.46 -1.72
C ALA A 83 9.02 21.59 -1.11
N ILE A 84 9.45 20.59 -0.32
CA ILE A 84 10.76 20.58 0.33
C ILE A 84 11.87 20.31 -0.68
N THR A 85 11.72 19.34 -1.59
CA THR A 85 12.73 19.01 -2.58
C THR A 85 12.89 20.12 -3.63
N ALA A 86 11.79 20.76 -4.04
CA ALA A 86 11.82 21.87 -4.97
C ALA A 86 12.50 23.12 -4.38
N ALA A 87 12.34 23.38 -3.08
CA ALA A 87 12.98 24.53 -2.41
C ALA A 87 14.51 24.45 -2.39
N VAL A 88 15.10 23.27 -2.65
CA VAL A 88 16.55 23.02 -2.59
C VAL A 88 17.09 22.54 -3.95
N ASP A 89 16.28 22.63 -5.02
CA ASP A 89 16.62 22.18 -6.37
C ASP A 89 17.15 20.72 -6.44
N VAL A 90 16.61 19.85 -5.57
CA VAL A 90 16.94 18.43 -5.55
C VAL A 90 16.07 17.68 -6.55
N GLU A 91 16.70 16.95 -7.47
CA GLU A 91 15.97 16.06 -8.37
C GLU A 91 15.22 14.99 -7.57
N MET A 92 13.92 14.84 -7.85
CA MET A 92 13.10 13.83 -7.21
C MET A 92 13.53 12.44 -7.72
N THR A 93 14.26 11.73 -6.87
CA THR A 93 14.59 10.33 -7.09
C THR A 93 13.38 9.44 -6.81
N GLN A 94 13.34 8.23 -7.38
CA GLN A 94 12.25 7.29 -7.17
C GLN A 94 12.61 6.21 -6.16
N GLY A 95 11.58 5.66 -5.51
CA GLY A 95 11.71 4.52 -4.60
C GLY A 95 12.46 4.85 -3.31
N LEU A 96 13.28 3.90 -2.85
CA LEU A 96 13.99 4.01 -1.57
C LEU A 96 14.96 5.19 -1.53
N ALA A 97 15.56 5.56 -2.66
CA ALA A 97 16.49 6.68 -2.75
C ALA A 97 15.84 8.02 -2.39
N LEU A 98 14.55 8.19 -2.65
CA LEU A 98 13.81 9.36 -2.22
C LEU A 98 13.84 9.52 -0.69
N PHE A 99 13.58 8.44 0.05
CA PHE A 99 13.49 8.47 1.51
C PHE A 99 14.85 8.51 2.20
N VAL A 100 15.87 7.85 1.64
CA VAL A 100 17.19 7.68 2.30
C VAL A 100 18.19 8.74 1.87
N VAL A 101 18.04 9.32 0.68
CA VAL A 101 18.98 10.29 0.12
C VAL A 101 18.34 11.66 -0.08
N ALA A 102 17.30 11.76 -0.91
CA ALA A 102 16.74 13.06 -1.32
C ALA A 102 16.11 13.82 -0.16
N ILE A 103 15.28 13.17 0.65
CA ILE A 103 14.61 13.82 1.79
C ILE A 103 15.62 14.27 2.86
N PRO A 104 16.56 13.44 3.37
CA PRO A 104 17.56 13.90 4.33
C PRO A 104 18.41 15.03 3.79
N TYR A 105 18.85 14.93 2.52
CA TYR A 105 19.63 15.98 1.89
C TYR A 105 18.88 17.31 1.81
N ALA A 106 17.58 17.26 1.44
CA ALA A 106 16.76 18.46 1.37
C ALA A 106 16.61 19.11 2.76
N PHE A 107 16.36 18.34 3.81
CA PHE A 107 16.22 18.87 5.16
C PHE A 107 17.53 19.52 5.68
N VAL A 108 18.69 18.93 5.43
CA VAL A 108 19.98 19.49 5.88
C VAL A 108 20.27 20.85 5.22
N ASN A 109 19.78 21.07 4.00
CA ASN A 109 19.99 22.32 3.27
C ASN A 109 18.91 23.39 3.52
N LEU A 110 17.89 23.10 4.33
CA LEU A 110 16.86 24.05 4.70
C LEU A 110 17.12 24.72 6.07
N PRO A 111 16.75 25.98 6.26
CA PRO A 111 16.89 26.65 7.55
C PRO A 111 16.09 25.91 8.62
N THR A 112 16.69 25.60 9.75
CA THR A 112 16.14 24.79 10.85
C THR A 112 15.74 23.36 10.45
N GLY A 113 16.13 22.90 9.27
CA GLY A 113 15.75 21.61 8.71
C GLY A 113 16.29 20.41 9.48
N GLU A 114 17.42 20.53 10.18
CA GLU A 114 18.03 19.42 10.91
C GLU A 114 17.08 18.79 11.94
N LEU A 115 16.39 19.60 12.74
CA LEU A 115 15.45 19.13 13.74
C LEU A 115 14.25 18.42 13.08
N TYR A 116 13.65 19.07 12.07
CA TYR A 116 12.51 18.51 11.34
C TYR A 116 12.89 17.27 10.53
N GLY A 117 14.10 17.24 9.98
CA GLY A 117 14.66 16.07 9.28
C GLY A 117 14.74 14.85 10.20
N VAL A 118 15.25 15.01 11.42
CA VAL A 118 15.28 13.93 12.41
C VAL A 118 13.87 13.46 12.76
N LEU A 119 12.93 14.37 13.01
CA LEU A 119 11.55 14.02 13.32
C LEU A 119 10.87 13.23 12.17
N VAL A 120 11.10 13.65 10.93
CA VAL A 120 10.57 12.96 9.73
C VAL A 120 11.21 11.59 9.60
N MET A 121 12.53 11.44 9.76
CA MET A 121 13.20 10.15 9.69
C MET A 121 12.69 9.18 10.78
N VAL A 122 12.54 9.65 12.01
CA VAL A 122 11.96 8.83 13.10
C VAL A 122 10.51 8.42 12.77
N SER A 123 9.72 9.34 12.22
CA SER A 123 8.33 9.04 11.82
C SER A 123 8.27 7.99 10.70
N ILE A 124 9.14 8.08 9.69
CA ILE A 124 9.25 7.09 8.61
C ILE A 124 9.65 5.73 9.19
N LEU A 125 10.61 5.69 10.11
CA LEU A 125 11.06 4.47 10.75
C LEU A 125 9.93 3.81 11.56
N LEU A 126 9.21 4.58 12.37
CA LEU A 126 8.08 4.07 13.15
C LEU A 126 6.94 3.57 12.26
N SER A 127 6.63 4.29 11.19
CA SER A 127 5.62 3.88 10.21
C SER A 127 6.01 2.60 9.47
N SER A 128 7.27 2.47 9.09
CA SER A 128 7.77 1.26 8.42
C SER A 128 7.76 0.05 9.34
N LEU A 129 8.04 0.22 10.64
CA LEU A 129 7.90 -0.85 11.63
C LEU A 129 6.44 -1.30 11.80
N ALA A 130 5.51 -0.35 11.87
CA ALA A 130 4.09 -0.67 11.95
C ALA A 130 3.60 -1.43 10.70
N ALA A 131 4.00 -1.01 9.51
CA ALA A 131 3.71 -1.70 8.25
C ALA A 131 4.31 -3.12 8.22
N LEU A 132 5.56 -3.27 8.66
CA LEU A 132 6.23 -4.57 8.73
C LEU A 132 5.47 -5.54 9.65
N ILE A 133 5.04 -5.09 10.82
CA ILE A 133 4.24 -5.90 11.75
C ILE A 133 2.94 -6.36 11.07
N ALA A 134 2.24 -5.45 10.38
CA ALA A 134 1.02 -5.77 9.67
C ALA A 134 1.23 -6.80 8.55
N LEU A 135 2.34 -6.72 7.82
CA LEU A 135 2.70 -7.65 6.74
C LEU A 135 3.14 -9.03 7.25
N VAL A 136 3.80 -9.08 8.40
CA VAL A 136 4.29 -10.34 9.00
C VAL A 136 3.15 -11.16 9.61
N GLU A 137 2.13 -10.52 10.15
CA GLU A 137 1.05 -11.18 10.89
C GLU A 137 0.26 -12.23 10.06
N PRO A 138 -0.05 -12.03 8.76
CA PRO A 138 -0.64 -13.07 7.93
C PRO A 138 0.22 -14.33 7.83
N MET A 139 1.52 -14.16 7.63
CA MET A 139 2.47 -15.28 7.50
C MET A 139 2.57 -16.06 8.81
N VAL A 140 2.70 -15.38 9.94
CA VAL A 140 2.71 -15.98 11.27
C VAL A 140 1.40 -16.72 11.54
N SER A 141 0.26 -16.12 11.18
CA SER A 141 -1.06 -16.74 11.37
C SER A 141 -1.22 -18.04 10.58
N ILE A 142 -0.71 -18.09 9.35
CA ILE A 142 -0.73 -19.31 8.52
C ILE A 142 0.14 -20.40 9.16
N LEU A 143 1.38 -20.09 9.57
CA LEU A 143 2.27 -21.06 10.23
C LEU A 143 1.65 -21.63 11.52
N GLN A 144 0.98 -20.78 12.31
CA GLN A 144 0.31 -21.23 13.52
C GLN A 144 -0.88 -22.15 13.24
N ARG A 145 -1.68 -21.84 12.21
CA ARG A 145 -2.91 -22.58 11.92
C ARG A 145 -2.66 -23.88 11.15
N GLU A 146 -1.82 -23.81 10.11
CA GLU A 146 -1.59 -24.94 9.21
C GLU A 146 -0.50 -25.90 9.70
N LEU A 147 0.55 -25.37 10.32
CA LEU A 147 1.71 -26.15 10.77
C LEU A 147 1.74 -26.35 12.29
N TYR A 148 0.75 -25.83 13.03
CA TYR A 148 0.67 -25.92 14.50
C TYR A 148 1.94 -25.42 15.21
N VAL A 149 2.66 -24.49 14.60
CA VAL A 149 3.90 -23.95 15.16
C VAL A 149 3.60 -22.93 16.25
N PRO A 150 4.25 -22.98 17.41
CA PRO A 150 4.10 -21.95 18.45
C PRO A 150 4.47 -20.56 17.94
N ARG A 151 3.75 -19.52 18.39
CA ARG A 151 3.90 -18.15 17.90
C ARG A 151 5.36 -17.63 17.89
N PRO A 152 6.18 -17.81 18.93
CA PRO A 152 7.57 -17.34 18.92
C PRO A 152 8.42 -17.98 17.81
N ILE A 153 8.21 -19.28 17.58
CA ILE A 153 8.94 -20.00 16.52
C ILE A 153 8.44 -19.55 15.14
N ALA A 154 7.12 -19.40 14.96
CA ALA A 154 6.55 -18.89 13.71
C ALA A 154 7.09 -17.50 13.38
N MET A 155 7.16 -16.59 14.36
CA MET A 155 7.74 -15.25 14.18
C MET A 155 9.23 -15.32 13.80
N GLY A 156 10.01 -16.18 14.45
CA GLY A 156 11.43 -16.40 14.14
C GLY A 156 11.64 -16.92 12.71
N LEU A 157 10.82 -17.88 12.28
CA LEU A 157 10.89 -18.44 10.93
C LEU A 157 10.54 -17.39 9.85
N VAL A 158 9.47 -16.60 10.07
CA VAL A 158 9.09 -15.52 9.15
C VAL A 158 10.16 -14.45 9.11
N ALA A 159 10.69 -14.03 10.27
CA ALA A 159 11.76 -13.03 10.34
C ALA A 159 13.03 -13.52 9.62
N LEU A 160 13.42 -14.78 9.79
CA LEU A 160 14.54 -15.38 9.09
C LEU A 160 14.32 -15.42 7.59
N GLY A 161 13.12 -15.83 7.13
CA GLY A 161 12.76 -15.86 5.71
C GLY A 161 12.81 -14.48 5.07
N LEU A 162 12.28 -13.46 5.75
CA LEU A 162 12.33 -12.08 5.29
C LEU A 162 13.76 -11.53 5.26
N TRP A 163 14.56 -11.84 6.28
CA TRP A 163 15.97 -11.44 6.33
C TRP A 163 16.78 -12.06 5.19
N LEU A 164 16.58 -13.36 4.93
CA LEU A 164 17.24 -14.03 3.81
C LEU A 164 16.82 -13.45 2.45
N SER A 165 15.52 -13.23 2.23
CA SER A 165 15.03 -12.64 0.98
C SER A 165 15.55 -11.23 0.77
N ALA A 166 15.57 -10.40 1.81
CA ALA A 166 16.12 -9.05 1.78
C ALA A 166 17.63 -9.07 1.49
N SER A 167 18.38 -9.97 2.14
CA SER A 167 19.83 -10.13 1.91
C SER A 167 20.13 -10.51 0.45
N LEU A 168 19.35 -11.43 -0.11
CA LEU A 168 19.48 -11.83 -1.51
C LEU A 168 19.12 -10.68 -2.47
N ALA A 169 18.09 -9.91 -2.17
CA ALA A 169 17.70 -8.75 -2.98
C ALA A 169 18.75 -7.62 -2.97
N ILE A 170 19.45 -7.45 -1.84
CA ILE A 170 20.53 -6.45 -1.73
C ILE A 170 21.80 -6.92 -2.45
N THR A 171 22.17 -8.20 -2.31
CA THR A 171 23.41 -8.72 -2.88
C THR A 171 23.31 -9.01 -4.37
N HIS A 172 22.14 -9.39 -4.86
CA HIS A 172 21.92 -9.76 -6.27
C HIS A 172 20.90 -8.84 -6.95
N GLN A 173 21.39 -7.95 -7.79
CA GLN A 173 20.53 -7.02 -8.55
C GLN A 173 19.47 -7.76 -9.40
N ALA A 174 19.83 -8.90 -10.00
CA ALA A 174 18.88 -9.72 -10.76
C ALA A 174 17.67 -10.18 -9.92
N THR A 175 17.91 -10.62 -8.68
CA THR A 175 16.86 -11.04 -7.75
C THR A 175 15.94 -9.86 -7.42
N ARG A 176 16.51 -8.68 -7.14
CA ARG A 176 15.73 -7.48 -6.87
C ARG A 176 14.85 -7.09 -8.06
N LEU A 177 15.41 -7.04 -9.26
CA LEU A 177 14.65 -6.71 -10.48
C LEU A 177 13.54 -7.71 -10.74
N THR A 178 13.78 -9.01 -10.50
CA THR A 178 12.74 -10.04 -10.63
C THR A 178 11.63 -9.85 -9.60
N MET A 179 11.97 -9.54 -8.35
CA MET A 179 10.99 -9.25 -7.31
C MET A 179 10.15 -8.02 -7.65
N ASP A 180 10.78 -6.94 -8.08
CA ASP A 180 10.10 -5.69 -8.43
C ASP A 180 9.20 -5.83 -9.66
N SER A 181 9.59 -6.66 -10.65
CA SER A 181 8.83 -6.86 -11.89
C SER A 181 7.69 -7.89 -11.76
N TRP A 182 7.74 -8.82 -10.81
CA TRP A 182 6.76 -9.90 -10.70
C TRP A 182 5.89 -9.84 -9.45
N LEU A 183 6.49 -9.58 -8.29
CA LEU A 183 5.78 -9.67 -7.02
C LEU A 183 4.64 -8.66 -6.92
N VAL A 184 4.94 -7.39 -7.07
CA VAL A 184 3.92 -6.33 -6.92
C VAL A 184 3.02 -6.27 -8.15
N PRO A 185 3.54 -6.17 -9.39
CA PRO A 185 2.69 -5.96 -10.56
C PRO A 185 1.82 -7.17 -10.90
N VAL A 186 2.27 -8.39 -10.65
CA VAL A 186 1.57 -9.60 -11.06
C VAL A 186 0.89 -10.31 -9.90
N LEU A 187 1.63 -10.62 -8.83
CA LEU A 187 1.09 -11.44 -7.74
C LEU A 187 0.00 -10.71 -6.95
N VAL A 188 0.16 -9.43 -6.64
CA VAL A 188 -0.82 -8.70 -5.83
C VAL A 188 -2.19 -8.64 -6.50
N PRO A 189 -2.32 -8.20 -7.77
CA PRO A 189 -3.61 -8.21 -8.46
C PRO A 189 -4.17 -9.63 -8.64
N VAL A 190 -3.35 -10.63 -8.96
CA VAL A 190 -3.81 -12.01 -9.11
C VAL A 190 -4.40 -12.55 -7.81
N VAL A 191 -3.70 -12.39 -6.68
CA VAL A 191 -4.19 -12.85 -5.37
C VAL A 191 -5.50 -12.13 -5.01
N LEU A 192 -5.58 -10.82 -5.23
CA LEU A 192 -6.80 -10.06 -5.00
C LEU A 192 -7.94 -10.53 -5.90
N GLY A 193 -7.69 -10.76 -7.19
CA GLY A 193 -8.66 -11.27 -8.14
C GLY A 193 -9.20 -12.64 -7.75
N VAL A 194 -8.31 -13.57 -7.36
CA VAL A 194 -8.71 -14.91 -6.88
C VAL A 194 -9.50 -14.81 -5.57
N THR A 195 -9.10 -13.95 -4.65
CA THR A 195 -9.84 -13.72 -3.40
C THR A 195 -11.24 -13.15 -3.67
N ALA A 196 -11.35 -12.22 -4.61
CA ALA A 196 -12.64 -11.65 -5.02
C ALA A 196 -13.53 -12.70 -5.72
N LEU A 197 -12.97 -13.56 -6.56
CA LEU A 197 -13.68 -14.69 -7.15
C LEU A 197 -14.19 -15.65 -6.07
N PHE A 198 -13.34 -16.01 -5.11
CA PHE A 198 -13.74 -16.88 -4.01
C PHE A 198 -14.89 -16.24 -3.21
N ALA A 199 -14.74 -14.99 -2.79
CA ALA A 199 -15.75 -14.29 -2.00
C ALA A 199 -17.07 -14.08 -2.79
N GLY A 200 -16.99 -13.72 -4.06
CA GLY A 200 -18.16 -13.41 -4.89
C GLY A 200 -18.92 -14.63 -5.43
N TRP A 201 -18.24 -15.80 -5.56
CA TRP A 201 -18.84 -16.98 -6.21
C TRP A 201 -18.98 -18.18 -5.27
N ARG A 202 -18.06 -18.35 -4.31
CA ARG A 202 -18.04 -19.53 -3.43
C ARG A 202 -18.72 -19.27 -2.08
N VAL A 203 -18.62 -18.04 -1.56
CA VAL A 203 -19.22 -17.69 -0.28
C VAL A 203 -20.73 -17.46 -0.45
N PRO A 204 -21.60 -18.11 0.35
CA PRO A 204 -23.04 -17.92 0.27
C PRO A 204 -23.43 -16.47 0.61
N ARG A 205 -24.33 -15.89 -0.21
CA ARG A 205 -24.82 -14.50 0.00
C ARG A 205 -25.35 -14.21 1.40
N PRO A 206 -26.08 -15.13 2.07
CA PRO A 206 -26.56 -14.88 3.43
C PRO A 206 -25.42 -14.59 4.41
N ILE A 207 -24.29 -15.30 4.30
CA ILE A 207 -23.13 -15.08 5.18
C ILE A 207 -22.56 -13.67 4.93
N LEU A 208 -22.36 -13.29 3.67
CA LEU A 208 -21.88 -11.94 3.35
C LEU A 208 -22.87 -10.86 3.82
N ARG A 209 -24.17 -11.13 3.73
CA ARG A 209 -25.19 -10.20 4.20
C ARG A 209 -25.21 -10.07 5.72
N THR A 210 -24.94 -11.14 6.45
CA THR A 210 -24.86 -11.10 7.91
C THR A 210 -23.68 -10.22 8.37
N GLU A 211 -22.55 -10.30 7.70
CA GLU A 211 -21.38 -9.46 8.01
C GLU A 211 -21.58 -7.98 7.61
N THR A 212 -22.46 -7.71 6.65
CA THR A 212 -22.75 -6.35 6.18
C THR A 212 -24.17 -5.88 6.56
N PHE A 213 -24.75 -6.44 7.62
CA PHE A 213 -26.17 -6.23 7.98
C PHE A 213 -26.53 -4.76 8.25
N GLN A 214 -25.56 -3.94 8.67
CA GLN A 214 -25.77 -2.53 8.97
C GLN A 214 -25.91 -1.66 7.71
N GLU A 215 -25.56 -2.20 6.53
CA GLU A 215 -25.61 -1.42 5.30
C GLU A 215 -26.98 -1.54 4.61
N PRO A 216 -27.44 -0.44 3.97
CA PRO A 216 -28.65 -0.46 3.16
C PRO A 216 -28.59 -1.53 2.07
N PHE A 217 -29.73 -2.07 1.69
CA PHE A 217 -29.85 -3.16 0.74
C PHE A 217 -29.19 -2.85 -0.62
N TYR A 218 -29.38 -1.62 -1.11
CA TYR A 218 -28.80 -1.19 -2.38
C TYR A 218 -27.25 -1.06 -2.33
N VAL A 219 -26.69 -0.65 -1.20
CA VAL A 219 -25.23 -0.56 -1.00
C VAL A 219 -24.60 -1.96 -1.02
N PHE A 220 -25.26 -2.93 -0.35
CA PHE A 220 -24.81 -4.32 -0.38
C PHE A 220 -24.82 -4.89 -1.79
N TYR A 221 -25.89 -4.69 -2.58
CA TYR A 221 -25.98 -5.22 -3.94
C TYR A 221 -24.95 -4.57 -4.88
N LEU A 222 -24.75 -3.26 -4.77
CA LEU A 222 -23.71 -2.55 -5.53
C LEU A 222 -22.32 -3.11 -5.20
N TRP A 223 -22.00 -3.20 -3.91
CA TRP A 223 -20.72 -3.76 -3.45
C TRP A 223 -20.54 -5.20 -3.92
N PHE A 224 -21.57 -6.04 -3.79
CA PHE A 224 -21.52 -7.42 -4.22
C PHE A 224 -21.34 -7.57 -5.75
N PHE A 225 -21.96 -6.71 -6.54
CA PHE A 225 -21.77 -6.67 -7.99
C PHE A 225 -20.32 -6.31 -8.34
N VAL A 226 -19.78 -5.28 -7.71
CA VAL A 226 -18.38 -4.86 -7.88
C VAL A 226 -17.43 -6.00 -7.51
N LEU A 227 -17.63 -6.62 -6.33
CA LEU A 227 -16.80 -7.72 -5.85
C LEU A 227 -16.83 -8.92 -6.79
N ARG A 228 -18.01 -9.25 -7.32
CA ARG A 228 -18.22 -10.48 -8.11
C ARG A 228 -17.72 -10.36 -9.54
N TRP A 229 -17.90 -9.19 -10.18
CA TRP A 229 -17.63 -9.01 -11.59
C TRP A 229 -16.50 -8.03 -11.87
N LEU A 230 -16.59 -6.84 -11.32
CA LEU A 230 -15.68 -5.75 -11.64
C LEU A 230 -14.27 -6.00 -11.09
N THR A 231 -14.18 -6.37 -9.81
CA THR A 231 -12.88 -6.58 -9.15
C THR A 231 -12.04 -7.67 -9.81
N PRO A 232 -12.53 -8.90 -10.10
CA PRO A 232 -11.73 -9.90 -10.76
C PRO A 232 -11.26 -9.48 -12.15
N VAL A 233 -12.16 -8.88 -12.95
CA VAL A 233 -11.82 -8.42 -14.30
C VAL A 233 -10.73 -7.36 -14.25
N LEU A 234 -10.89 -6.34 -13.40
CA LEU A 234 -9.89 -5.28 -13.24
C LEU A 234 -8.54 -5.82 -12.73
N CYS A 235 -8.55 -6.72 -11.76
CA CYS A 235 -7.33 -7.29 -11.22
C CYS A 235 -6.55 -8.12 -12.26
N PHE A 236 -7.23 -8.96 -13.02
CA PHE A 236 -6.56 -9.76 -14.05
C PHE A 236 -6.11 -8.90 -15.24
N THR A 237 -6.90 -7.89 -15.63
CA THR A 237 -6.45 -6.96 -16.69
C THR A 237 -5.26 -6.14 -16.24
N LEU A 238 -5.22 -5.65 -15.00
CA LEU A 238 -4.05 -4.97 -14.44
C LEU A 238 -2.81 -5.86 -14.44
N SER A 239 -2.95 -7.12 -14.04
CA SER A 239 -1.83 -8.07 -14.05
C SER A 239 -1.29 -8.33 -15.47
N ILE A 240 -2.16 -8.39 -16.49
CA ILE A 240 -1.76 -8.57 -17.88
C ILE A 240 -1.09 -7.31 -18.45
N LEU A 241 -1.62 -6.14 -18.13
CA LEU A 241 -1.11 -4.86 -18.64
C LEU A 241 0.17 -4.41 -17.93
N ALA A 242 0.45 -4.95 -16.76
CA ALA A 242 1.67 -4.67 -15.98
C ALA A 242 2.88 -5.47 -16.49
N PHE A 243 2.64 -6.45 -17.36
CA PHE A 243 3.63 -7.31 -17.97
C PHE A 243 4.05 -6.81 -19.36
#